data_686e1f93b371509e6e5e0fad89c8151a
#
_entry.id   686e1f93b371509e6e5e0fad89c8151a
#
_cell.length_a   1.000
_cell.length_b   1.000
_cell.length_c   1.000
_cell.angle_alpha   90.00
_cell.angle_beta   90.00
_cell.angle_gamma   90.00
#
_symmetry.space_group_name_H-M   'P 1'
#
loop_
_entity.id
_entity.type
_entity.pdbx_description
1 polymer ?
#
loop_
_entity_poly.entity_id
_entity_poly.type
_entity_poly.pdbx_seq_one_letter_code
_entity_poly.pdbx_strand_id
1 'polypeptide(L)'
;MMNPVSRFLRLAAAATVLAMASPALAATDIMWWHAMSGELGRQLEKLASDFNASQTEYRIVPSYKGNYTETVTAAIFAFRSRSQPAIVQVNEIATATMMAAKGAIYPVFELMRDQSEAFTPAAYLPAVTGYYTDVAGNMLSFPFNASTPILYYNKNLFRSAGLDPEIAPKTWPEVGAAARKLRAAGAACGFTTSWPSWINVENFSAFHNLPISTRANGFDGLDAVLNFNNPLLVRHIAQLAEWQTTKLFDYSGRATTAEPRFWNGECGIFIGSSATRADIKANSRFEVGYGTLPYWPDVAAAPQNTTIGGATLWVLRDRPRDEYMGVAKFFGFLSKPEVQAAWHQNTGYLPVTRAAFDLTRAQGFYDRNPGTAISIEQMTLKPPTANSKGIRLGSFVLIRDVIDDELEQAFAGKKSAQAALDSAVERGNRLLRQFERANPDR
;
A
#
# COMPACT_ATOMS: atom_id res chain seq x y z
N MET A 1 32.60 87.79 -47.23
CA MET A 1 32.37 87.99 -45.84
C MET A 1 31.25 87.12 -45.33
N MET A 2 31.33 85.91 -45.14
CA MET A 2 30.41 85.12 -44.30
C MET A 2 30.88 83.68 -44.27
N ASN A 3 31.20 83.21 -43.11
CA ASN A 3 31.67 81.87 -42.80
C ASN A 3 30.53 80.84 -42.89
N PRO A 4 30.71 79.69 -43.44
CA PRO A 4 29.76 78.61 -43.29
C PRO A 4 30.18 77.70 -42.13
N VAL A 5 29.20 77.44 -41.25
CA VAL A 5 29.23 76.59 -40.08
C VAL A 5 29.21 75.13 -40.52
N SER A 6 30.22 74.36 -40.10
CA SER A 6 30.32 72.93 -40.29
C SER A 6 29.35 72.19 -39.31
N ARG A 7 28.40 71.40 -39.81
CA ARG A 7 27.56 70.48 -39.03
C ARG A 7 28.24 69.11 -38.95
N PHE A 8 28.69 68.72 -37.78
CA PHE A 8 29.07 67.34 -37.48
C PHE A 8 27.82 66.47 -37.24
N LEU A 9 27.52 65.53 -38.13
CA LEU A 9 26.59 64.45 -37.88
C LEU A 9 27.30 63.39 -37.00
N ARG A 10 26.81 63.18 -35.79
CA ARG A 10 27.17 62.02 -34.96
C ARG A 10 26.18 60.89 -35.29
N LEU A 11 26.64 59.85 -36.01
CA LEU A 11 25.92 58.58 -36.11
C LEU A 11 26.09 57.83 -34.80
N ALA A 12 25.00 57.67 -34.03
CA ALA A 12 24.93 56.75 -32.90
C ALA A 12 24.55 55.36 -33.45
N ALA A 13 25.51 54.43 -33.47
CA ALA A 13 25.24 53.02 -33.78
C ALA A 13 24.57 52.37 -32.55
N ALA A 14 23.28 52.13 -32.64
CA ALA A 14 22.57 51.32 -31.66
C ALA A 14 22.84 49.84 -31.94
N ALA A 15 23.73 49.23 -31.16
CA ALA A 15 23.92 47.78 -31.15
C ALA A 15 22.72 47.08 -30.49
N THR A 16 21.80 46.54 -31.30
CA THR A 16 20.71 45.72 -30.84
C THR A 16 21.26 44.34 -30.46
N VAL A 17 21.43 44.07 -29.17
CA VAL A 17 21.74 42.71 -28.65
C VAL A 17 20.46 41.88 -28.80
N LEU A 18 20.38 41.08 -29.84
CA LEU A 18 19.41 40.00 -29.93
C LEU A 18 19.79 38.97 -28.86
N ALA A 19 19.12 38.98 -27.72
CA ALA A 19 19.13 37.86 -26.78
C ALA A 19 18.49 36.68 -27.52
N MET A 20 19.29 35.72 -27.98
CA MET A 20 18.80 34.43 -28.46
C MET A 20 18.21 33.72 -27.24
N ALA A 21 16.91 33.84 -27.02
CA ALA A 21 16.15 32.97 -26.14
C ALA A 21 16.29 31.55 -26.74
N SER A 22 17.15 30.73 -26.15
CA SER A 22 17.15 29.29 -26.44
C SER A 22 15.73 28.79 -26.23
N PRO A 23 15.15 28.03 -27.18
CA PRO A 23 13.84 27.42 -26.96
C PRO A 23 13.98 26.55 -25.71
N ALA A 24 13.23 26.87 -24.66
CA ALA A 24 13.10 25.97 -23.53
C ALA A 24 12.52 24.66 -24.09
N LEU A 25 13.31 23.61 -24.13
CA LEU A 25 12.83 22.27 -24.47
C LEU A 25 11.67 21.98 -23.51
N ALA A 26 10.51 21.62 -24.09
CA ALA A 26 9.38 21.22 -23.25
C ALA A 26 9.77 20.00 -22.42
N ALA A 27 9.43 20.00 -21.13
CA ALA A 27 9.70 18.88 -20.26
C ALA A 27 9.10 17.58 -20.82
N THR A 28 9.84 16.47 -20.70
CA THR A 28 9.35 15.15 -21.09
C THR A 28 8.28 14.67 -20.10
N ASP A 29 7.07 14.41 -20.58
CA ASP A 29 5.95 13.91 -19.78
C ASP A 29 6.11 12.42 -19.48
N ILE A 30 5.99 12.05 -18.21
CA ILE A 30 6.08 10.68 -17.71
C ILE A 30 4.76 10.32 -17.06
N MET A 31 4.00 9.46 -17.71
CA MET A 31 2.71 9.01 -17.20
C MET A 31 2.90 8.03 -16.05
N TRP A 32 2.26 8.31 -14.92
CA TRP A 32 2.22 7.47 -13.74
C TRP A 32 0.78 7.09 -13.39
N TRP A 33 0.40 5.82 -13.62
CA TRP A 33 -0.92 5.31 -13.25
C TRP A 33 -0.93 4.78 -11.82
N HIS A 34 -1.94 5.21 -11.05
CA HIS A 34 -2.03 4.91 -9.63
C HIS A 34 -3.46 4.61 -9.17
N ALA A 35 -3.58 4.01 -7.97
CA ALA A 35 -4.83 3.59 -7.35
C ALA A 35 -5.17 4.38 -6.07
N MET A 36 -4.51 5.53 -5.84
CA MET A 36 -4.73 6.31 -4.63
C MET A 36 -5.81 7.36 -4.82
N SER A 37 -6.77 7.41 -3.90
CA SER A 37 -7.85 8.39 -3.83
C SER A 37 -7.82 9.13 -2.47
N GLY A 38 -8.76 10.02 -2.24
CA GLY A 38 -8.88 10.74 -0.96
C GLY A 38 -7.64 11.56 -0.60
N GLU A 39 -7.27 11.55 0.67
CA GLU A 39 -6.07 12.25 1.15
C GLU A 39 -4.78 11.64 0.58
N LEU A 40 -4.72 10.32 0.44
CA LEU A 40 -3.57 9.63 -0.16
C LEU A 40 -3.33 10.07 -1.61
N GLY A 41 -4.40 10.27 -2.39
CA GLY A 41 -4.32 10.82 -3.75
C GLY A 41 -3.75 12.24 -3.75
N ARG A 42 -4.23 13.12 -2.85
CA ARG A 42 -3.69 14.49 -2.71
C ARG A 42 -2.19 14.50 -2.35
N GLN A 43 -1.77 13.63 -1.43
CA GLN A 43 -0.36 13.51 -1.06
C GLN A 43 0.51 12.99 -2.22
N LEU A 44 -0.02 12.07 -3.05
CA LEU A 44 0.66 11.57 -4.25
C LEU A 44 0.81 12.68 -5.30
N GLU A 45 -0.24 13.45 -5.56
CA GLU A 45 -0.19 14.59 -6.49
C GLU A 45 0.80 15.65 -6.01
N LYS A 46 0.83 15.92 -4.70
CA LYS A 46 1.84 16.82 -4.11
C LYS A 46 3.26 16.30 -4.34
N LEU A 47 3.50 15.00 -4.15
CA LEU A 47 4.80 14.38 -4.34
C LEU A 47 5.29 14.52 -5.79
N ALA A 48 4.39 14.31 -6.77
CA ALA A 48 4.69 14.54 -8.18
C ALA A 48 4.96 16.04 -8.47
N SER A 49 4.17 16.93 -7.89
CA SER A 49 4.36 18.39 -8.01
C SER A 49 5.70 18.84 -7.42
N ASP A 50 6.11 18.32 -6.26
CA ASP A 50 7.39 18.64 -5.61
C ASP A 50 8.57 18.20 -6.50
N PHE A 51 8.51 17.02 -7.12
CA PHE A 51 9.50 16.61 -8.12
C PHE A 51 9.51 17.54 -9.33
N ASN A 52 8.35 17.82 -9.90
CA ASN A 52 8.22 18.68 -11.08
C ASN A 52 8.75 20.11 -10.83
N ALA A 53 8.60 20.61 -9.60
CA ALA A 53 9.14 21.93 -9.21
C ALA A 53 10.66 21.91 -8.97
N SER A 54 11.28 20.76 -8.74
CA SER A 54 12.69 20.62 -8.40
C SER A 54 13.64 20.65 -9.61
N GLN A 55 13.10 20.52 -10.82
CA GLN A 55 13.85 20.48 -12.07
C GLN A 55 12.92 20.84 -13.25
N THR A 56 13.43 21.00 -14.49
CA THR A 56 12.69 21.46 -15.66
C THR A 56 12.69 20.48 -16.84
N GLU A 57 13.41 19.36 -16.72
CA GLU A 57 13.65 18.43 -17.84
C GLU A 57 12.51 17.40 -17.98
N TYR A 58 11.89 17.01 -16.86
CA TYR A 58 10.88 15.95 -16.79
C TYR A 58 9.65 16.42 -16.02
N ARG A 59 8.49 15.87 -16.40
CA ARG A 59 7.23 16.13 -15.71
C ARG A 59 6.51 14.82 -15.40
N ILE A 60 6.37 14.48 -14.13
CA ILE A 60 5.52 13.37 -13.69
C ILE A 60 4.06 13.80 -13.83
N VAL A 61 3.27 12.97 -14.52
CA VAL A 61 1.84 13.19 -14.77
C VAL A 61 1.06 12.05 -14.12
N PRO A 62 0.63 12.19 -12.84
CA PRO A 62 -0.18 11.19 -12.17
C PRO A 62 -1.55 11.03 -12.85
N SER A 63 -2.05 9.81 -12.91
CA SER A 63 -3.39 9.51 -13.43
C SER A 63 -4.04 8.41 -12.61
N TYR A 64 -5.07 8.76 -11.87
CA TYR A 64 -5.89 7.82 -11.10
C TYR A 64 -6.65 6.87 -12.04
N LYS A 65 -6.56 5.57 -11.79
CA LYS A 65 -7.17 4.52 -12.62
C LYS A 65 -8.14 3.62 -11.86
N GLY A 66 -8.73 4.13 -10.78
CA GLY A 66 -9.59 3.35 -9.90
C GLY A 66 -8.79 2.63 -8.81
N ASN A 67 -9.33 1.53 -8.27
CA ASN A 67 -8.66 0.73 -7.26
C ASN A 67 -7.46 -0.05 -7.85
N TYR A 68 -6.74 -0.79 -7.01
CA TYR A 68 -5.57 -1.56 -7.44
C TYR A 68 -5.87 -2.58 -8.55
N THR A 69 -6.99 -3.32 -8.44
CA THR A 69 -7.40 -4.30 -9.45
C THR A 69 -7.71 -3.62 -10.79
N GLU A 70 -8.42 -2.51 -10.76
CA GLU A 70 -8.75 -1.72 -11.95
C GLU A 70 -7.47 -1.15 -12.59
N THR A 71 -6.55 -0.62 -11.79
CA THR A 71 -5.27 -0.06 -12.28
C THR A 71 -4.41 -1.11 -12.96
N VAL A 72 -4.26 -2.30 -12.37
CA VAL A 72 -3.49 -3.41 -12.98
C VAL A 72 -4.16 -3.91 -14.24
N THR A 73 -5.47 -4.07 -14.22
CA THR A 73 -6.25 -4.51 -15.40
C THR A 73 -6.11 -3.51 -16.54
N ALA A 74 -6.25 -2.22 -16.27
CA ALA A 74 -6.05 -1.16 -17.25
C ALA A 74 -4.62 -1.19 -17.83
N ALA A 75 -3.59 -1.41 -16.99
CA ALA A 75 -2.20 -1.49 -17.45
C ALA A 75 -1.96 -2.68 -18.37
N ILE A 76 -2.56 -3.84 -18.09
CA ILE A 76 -2.47 -5.04 -18.95
C ILE A 76 -3.09 -4.75 -20.34
N PHE A 77 -4.27 -4.14 -20.39
CA PHE A 77 -4.91 -3.79 -21.65
C PHE A 77 -4.11 -2.74 -22.42
N ALA A 78 -3.61 -1.71 -21.73
CA ALA A 78 -2.81 -0.66 -22.33
C ALA A 78 -1.49 -1.21 -22.91
N PHE A 79 -0.83 -2.14 -22.23
CA PHE A 79 0.39 -2.78 -22.72
C PHE A 79 0.11 -3.53 -24.04
N ARG A 80 -0.98 -4.28 -24.12
CA ARG A 80 -1.39 -5.00 -25.35
C ARG A 80 -1.69 -4.07 -26.51
N SER A 81 -2.21 -2.87 -26.24
CA SER A 81 -2.52 -1.84 -27.25
C SER A 81 -1.38 -0.83 -27.47
N ARG A 82 -0.21 -1.04 -26.84
CA ARG A 82 0.96 -0.14 -26.91
C ARG A 82 0.66 1.29 -26.47
N SER A 83 -0.22 1.45 -25.48
CA SER A 83 -0.61 2.74 -24.89
C SER A 83 -0.36 2.79 -23.37
N GLN A 84 0.52 1.91 -22.88
CA GLN A 84 0.86 1.79 -21.45
C GLN A 84 1.57 3.04 -20.92
N PRO A 85 1.44 3.35 -19.61
CA PRO A 85 2.24 4.39 -18.95
C PRO A 85 3.69 3.93 -18.79
N ALA A 86 4.59 4.84 -18.45
CA ALA A 86 5.95 4.48 -18.05
C ALA A 86 5.96 3.83 -16.66
N ILE A 87 5.15 4.34 -15.73
CA ILE A 87 5.06 3.85 -14.34
C ILE A 87 3.65 3.41 -14.03
N VAL A 88 3.52 2.23 -13.42
CA VAL A 88 2.24 1.74 -12.86
C VAL A 88 2.41 1.34 -11.38
N GLN A 89 1.51 1.80 -10.54
CA GLN A 89 1.43 1.38 -9.14
C GLN A 89 0.68 0.07 -9.05
N VAL A 90 1.32 -0.95 -8.49
CA VAL A 90 0.76 -2.29 -8.37
C VAL A 90 0.87 -2.78 -6.93
N ASN A 91 -0.23 -3.27 -6.38
CA ASN A 91 -0.26 -3.79 -5.03
C ASN A 91 0.55 -5.10 -4.86
N GLU A 92 0.90 -5.40 -3.63
CA GLU A 92 1.79 -6.50 -3.25
C GLU A 92 1.34 -7.86 -3.78
N ILE A 93 0.03 -8.12 -3.81
CA ILE A 93 -0.53 -9.41 -4.23
C ILE A 93 -0.40 -9.69 -5.73
N ALA A 94 -0.20 -8.67 -6.54
CA ALA A 94 0.03 -8.84 -7.97
C ALA A 94 1.52 -9.08 -8.30
N THR A 95 2.41 -9.08 -7.31
CA THR A 95 3.87 -9.22 -7.52
C THR A 95 4.23 -10.46 -8.35
N ALA A 96 3.70 -11.63 -8.02
CA ALA A 96 3.99 -12.85 -8.79
C ALA A 96 3.47 -12.78 -10.23
N THR A 97 2.32 -12.13 -10.44
CA THR A 97 1.75 -11.88 -11.78
C THR A 97 2.63 -10.92 -12.59
N MET A 98 3.11 -9.84 -11.97
CA MET A 98 4.03 -8.90 -12.62
C MET A 98 5.37 -9.55 -12.95
N MET A 99 5.91 -10.36 -12.03
CA MET A 99 7.12 -11.14 -12.26
C MET A 99 6.98 -12.13 -13.43
N ALA A 100 5.77 -12.65 -13.66
CA ALA A 100 5.48 -13.56 -14.79
C ALA A 100 5.34 -12.81 -16.12
N ALA A 101 5.09 -11.51 -16.13
CA ALA A 101 4.95 -10.69 -17.32
C ALA A 101 6.32 -10.39 -17.98
N LYS A 102 7.06 -11.46 -18.33
CA LYS A 102 8.37 -11.36 -18.98
C LYS A 102 8.26 -10.56 -20.27
N GLY A 103 9.20 -9.62 -20.48
CA GLY A 103 9.21 -8.74 -21.64
C GLY A 103 8.32 -7.49 -21.51
N ALA A 104 7.36 -7.44 -20.57
CA ALA A 104 6.56 -6.26 -20.33
C ALA A 104 7.18 -5.31 -19.27
N ILE A 105 8.03 -5.84 -18.40
CA ILE A 105 8.60 -5.11 -17.27
C ILE A 105 10.05 -4.73 -17.55
N TYR A 106 10.39 -3.48 -17.24
CA TYR A 106 11.78 -3.05 -17.12
C TYR A 106 12.17 -3.12 -15.63
N PRO A 107 12.97 -4.12 -15.21
CA PRO A 107 13.35 -4.27 -13.81
C PRO A 107 14.03 -3.01 -13.27
N VAL A 108 13.65 -2.59 -12.07
CA VAL A 108 14.16 -1.32 -11.51
C VAL A 108 15.67 -1.34 -11.31
N PHE A 109 16.25 -2.49 -10.91
CA PHE A 109 17.70 -2.59 -10.77
C PHE A 109 18.46 -2.40 -12.09
N GLU A 110 17.88 -2.87 -13.24
CA GLU A 110 18.42 -2.63 -14.58
C GLU A 110 18.23 -1.16 -14.97
N LEU A 111 17.02 -0.62 -14.83
CA LEU A 111 16.70 0.76 -15.15
C LEU A 111 17.68 1.74 -14.47
N MET A 112 17.84 1.63 -13.16
CA MET A 112 18.68 2.55 -12.38
C MET A 112 20.16 2.46 -12.80
N ARG A 113 20.65 1.23 -13.02
CA ARG A 113 21.98 0.99 -13.56
C ARG A 113 22.18 1.61 -14.94
N ASP A 114 21.24 1.33 -15.87
CA ASP A 114 21.34 1.74 -17.28
C ASP A 114 21.21 3.26 -17.44
N GLN A 115 20.56 3.94 -16.50
CA GLN A 115 20.45 5.41 -16.44
C GLN A 115 21.51 6.04 -15.51
N SER A 116 22.43 5.25 -14.95
CA SER A 116 23.49 5.71 -14.04
C SER A 116 22.98 6.45 -12.80
N GLU A 117 21.80 6.07 -12.31
CA GLU A 117 21.21 6.59 -11.08
C GLU A 117 21.53 5.70 -9.89
N ALA A 118 21.86 6.32 -8.76
CA ALA A 118 22.17 5.59 -7.53
C ALA A 118 20.91 4.86 -7.01
N PHE A 119 21.03 3.56 -6.78
CA PHE A 119 19.98 2.75 -6.19
C PHE A 119 20.59 1.69 -5.27
N THR A 120 20.19 1.71 -3.99
CA THR A 120 20.76 0.84 -2.97
C THR A 120 19.65 -0.03 -2.35
N PRO A 121 19.37 -1.23 -2.89
CA PRO A 121 18.33 -2.12 -2.35
C PRO A 121 18.50 -2.43 -0.87
N ALA A 122 19.74 -2.55 -0.37
CA ALA A 122 20.05 -2.81 1.04
C ALA A 122 19.64 -1.67 2.01
N ALA A 123 19.31 -0.48 1.50
CA ALA A 123 18.78 0.62 2.32
C ALA A 123 17.32 0.39 2.75
N TYR A 124 16.59 -0.43 2.01
CA TYR A 124 15.19 -0.72 2.28
C TYR A 124 15.04 -1.79 3.37
N LEU A 125 13.90 -1.76 4.06
CA LEU A 125 13.60 -2.73 5.11
C LEU A 125 13.49 -4.15 4.53
N PRO A 126 14.02 -5.19 5.23
CA PRO A 126 14.00 -6.57 4.73
C PRO A 126 12.60 -7.10 4.37
N ALA A 127 11.56 -6.72 5.12
CA ALA A 127 10.18 -7.09 4.81
C ALA A 127 9.69 -6.51 3.46
N VAL A 128 10.28 -5.41 3.01
CA VAL A 128 9.97 -4.77 1.71
C VAL A 128 10.80 -5.41 0.60
N THR A 129 12.13 -5.51 0.79
CA THR A 129 13.03 -6.07 -0.23
C THR A 129 12.72 -7.53 -0.51
N GLY A 130 12.52 -8.35 0.52
CA GLY A 130 12.20 -9.77 0.38
C GLY A 130 10.94 -10.06 -0.43
N TYR A 131 10.02 -9.10 -0.49
CA TYR A 131 8.78 -9.25 -1.25
C TYR A 131 8.95 -8.99 -2.76
N TYR A 132 9.79 -8.01 -3.14
CA TYR A 132 9.87 -7.46 -4.50
C TYR A 132 11.16 -7.81 -5.25
N THR A 133 11.97 -8.71 -4.71
CA THR A 133 13.19 -9.20 -5.35
C THR A 133 12.97 -10.54 -6.06
N ASP A 134 13.77 -10.79 -7.10
CA ASP A 134 13.89 -12.12 -7.70
C ASP A 134 14.70 -13.08 -6.80
N VAL A 135 14.93 -14.29 -7.28
CA VAL A 135 15.72 -15.31 -6.55
C VAL A 135 17.21 -14.96 -6.43
N ALA A 136 17.71 -14.07 -7.27
CA ALA A 136 19.08 -13.56 -7.22
C ALA A 136 19.23 -12.33 -6.30
N GLY A 137 18.12 -11.86 -5.70
CA GLY A 137 18.11 -10.68 -4.83
C GLY A 137 17.99 -9.34 -5.57
N ASN A 138 17.75 -9.36 -6.88
CA ASN A 138 17.58 -8.13 -7.66
C ASN A 138 16.19 -7.56 -7.48
N MET A 139 16.09 -6.27 -7.18
CA MET A 139 14.81 -5.58 -6.98
C MET A 139 14.14 -5.27 -8.33
N LEU A 140 12.96 -5.83 -8.55
CA LEU A 140 12.24 -5.77 -9.83
C LEU A 140 11.33 -4.54 -9.94
N SER A 141 10.82 -4.05 -8.81
CA SER A 141 9.96 -2.86 -8.73
C SER A 141 10.48 -1.89 -7.66
N PHE A 142 10.12 -0.63 -7.77
CA PHE A 142 10.53 0.40 -6.82
C PHE A 142 9.59 0.40 -5.60
N PRO A 143 10.08 0.16 -4.36
CA PRO A 143 9.25 0.21 -3.16
C PRO A 143 8.72 1.63 -2.95
N PHE A 144 7.41 1.76 -2.81
CA PHE A 144 6.79 3.07 -2.72
C PHE A 144 5.97 3.25 -1.46
N ASN A 145 4.88 2.49 -1.32
CA ASN A 145 3.99 2.60 -0.18
C ASN A 145 3.75 1.23 0.44
N ALA A 146 4.23 1.04 1.65
CA ALA A 146 4.00 -0.15 2.45
C ALA A 146 3.15 0.19 3.67
N SER A 147 2.21 -0.66 4.02
CA SER A 147 1.36 -0.54 5.20
C SER A 147 1.22 -1.86 5.93
N THR A 148 0.63 -1.84 7.12
CA THR A 148 0.22 -3.03 7.86
C THR A 148 -1.14 -2.75 8.50
N PRO A 149 -2.02 -3.75 8.72
CA PRO A 149 -3.27 -3.50 9.42
C PRO A 149 -3.00 -3.18 10.89
N ILE A 150 -3.68 -2.16 11.40
CA ILE A 150 -3.67 -1.79 12.82
C ILE A 150 -5.10 -1.57 13.30
N LEU A 151 -5.27 -1.49 14.62
CA LEU A 151 -6.53 -1.15 15.25
C LEU A 151 -6.57 0.34 15.56
N TYR A 152 -7.66 0.99 15.17
CA TYR A 152 -8.04 2.35 15.54
C TYR A 152 -9.26 2.30 16.45
N TYR A 153 -9.36 3.21 17.42
CA TYR A 153 -10.56 3.31 18.23
C TYR A 153 -10.90 4.75 18.58
N ASN A 154 -12.20 5.00 18.74
CA ASN A 154 -12.76 6.30 19.11
C ASN A 154 -12.70 6.46 20.64
N LYS A 155 -11.73 7.23 21.15
CA LYS A 155 -11.55 7.46 22.57
C LYS A 155 -12.77 8.10 23.23
N ASN A 156 -13.53 8.93 22.51
CA ASN A 156 -14.73 9.57 23.06
C ASN A 156 -15.83 8.52 23.30
N LEU A 157 -16.06 7.61 22.35
CA LEU A 157 -17.00 6.49 22.52
C LEU A 157 -16.54 5.52 23.61
N PHE A 158 -15.22 5.28 23.74
CA PHE A 158 -14.66 4.47 24.85
C PHE A 158 -15.03 5.07 26.20
N ARG A 159 -14.79 6.37 26.42
CA ARG A 159 -15.18 7.08 27.66
C ARG A 159 -16.68 6.93 27.91
N SER A 160 -17.53 7.17 26.91
CA SER A 160 -18.99 7.04 27.04
C SER A 160 -19.44 5.61 27.36
N ALA A 161 -18.71 4.61 26.92
CA ALA A 161 -18.97 3.20 27.18
C ALA A 161 -18.35 2.67 28.49
N GLY A 162 -17.71 3.53 29.30
CA GLY A 162 -17.01 3.14 30.52
C GLY A 162 -15.79 2.25 30.25
N LEU A 163 -15.13 2.46 29.12
CA LEU A 163 -13.86 1.85 28.75
C LEU A 163 -12.72 2.86 28.99
N ASP A 164 -11.55 2.36 29.34
CA ASP A 164 -10.36 3.21 29.43
C ASP A 164 -9.93 3.69 28.03
N PRO A 165 -9.94 5.01 27.76
CA PRO A 165 -9.59 5.53 26.46
C PRO A 165 -8.09 5.44 26.13
N GLU A 166 -7.24 5.10 27.11
CA GLU A 166 -5.79 4.96 26.90
C GLU A 166 -5.36 3.50 26.67
N ILE A 167 -6.30 2.55 26.79
CA ILE A 167 -6.02 1.12 26.65
C ILE A 167 -6.73 0.56 25.41
N ALA A 168 -5.95 0.26 24.36
CA ALA A 168 -6.44 -0.44 23.18
C ALA A 168 -6.68 -1.93 23.49
N PRO A 169 -7.77 -2.55 22.99
CA PRO A 169 -7.95 -4.00 23.07
C PRO A 169 -6.88 -4.71 22.21
N LYS A 170 -6.24 -5.73 22.78
CA LYS A 170 -5.12 -6.48 22.16
C LYS A 170 -5.53 -7.85 21.65
N THR A 171 -6.60 -8.40 22.19
CA THR A 171 -7.07 -9.76 21.88
C THR A 171 -8.49 -9.73 21.31
N TRP A 172 -8.85 -10.73 20.50
CA TRP A 172 -10.20 -10.84 19.98
C TRP A 172 -11.28 -10.92 21.07
N PRO A 173 -11.07 -11.63 22.20
CA PRO A 173 -11.98 -11.56 23.35
C PRO A 173 -12.16 -10.12 23.89
N GLU A 174 -11.07 -9.33 24.00
CA GLU A 174 -11.14 -7.93 24.43
C GLU A 174 -11.87 -7.05 23.42
N VAL A 175 -11.65 -7.24 22.12
CA VAL A 175 -12.40 -6.56 21.05
C VAL A 175 -13.89 -6.85 21.18
N GLY A 176 -14.28 -8.12 21.38
CA GLY A 176 -15.68 -8.49 21.58
C GLY A 176 -16.28 -7.89 22.86
N ALA A 177 -15.52 -7.84 23.95
CA ALA A 177 -15.95 -7.20 25.20
C ALA A 177 -16.14 -5.68 25.04
N ALA A 178 -15.18 -5.00 24.39
CA ALA A 178 -15.29 -3.58 24.10
C ALA A 178 -16.46 -3.28 23.15
N ALA A 179 -16.62 -4.07 22.09
CA ALA A 179 -17.73 -3.92 21.13
C ALA A 179 -19.10 -4.03 21.82
N ARG A 180 -19.28 -4.96 22.75
CA ARG A 180 -20.54 -5.08 23.54
C ARG A 180 -20.82 -3.81 24.33
N LYS A 181 -19.82 -3.27 25.05
CA LYS A 181 -19.96 -2.02 25.82
C LYS A 181 -20.26 -0.82 24.92
N LEU A 182 -19.57 -0.71 23.78
CA LEU A 182 -19.80 0.35 22.79
C LEU A 182 -21.22 0.30 22.25
N ARG A 183 -21.73 -0.91 21.90
CA ARG A 183 -23.10 -1.10 21.46
C ARG A 183 -24.12 -0.76 22.56
N ALA A 184 -23.87 -1.16 23.78
CA ALA A 184 -24.72 -0.82 24.92
C ALA A 184 -24.75 0.70 25.21
N ALA A 185 -23.67 1.41 24.92
CA ALA A 185 -23.57 2.87 25.03
C ALA A 185 -24.15 3.62 23.80
N GLY A 186 -24.74 2.93 22.82
CA GLY A 186 -25.45 3.53 21.69
C GLY A 186 -24.63 3.70 20.41
N ALA A 187 -23.40 3.18 20.32
CA ALA A 187 -22.68 3.15 19.05
C ALA A 187 -23.44 2.32 18.00
N ALA A 188 -23.47 2.74 16.75
CA ALA A 188 -24.18 2.04 15.68
C ALA A 188 -23.59 0.66 15.38
N CYS A 189 -22.27 0.46 15.57
CA CYS A 189 -21.61 -0.84 15.61
C CYS A 189 -20.45 -0.84 16.60
N GLY A 190 -20.02 -2.02 17.04
CA GLY A 190 -18.86 -2.17 17.93
C GLY A 190 -17.56 -1.93 17.15
N PHE A 191 -17.33 -2.71 16.10
CA PHE A 191 -16.18 -2.54 15.22
C PHE A 191 -16.49 -2.89 13.77
N THR A 192 -15.66 -2.41 12.86
CA THR A 192 -15.67 -2.74 11.43
C THR A 192 -14.23 -2.93 10.91
N THR A 193 -14.09 -3.53 9.73
CA THR A 193 -12.79 -3.70 9.05
C THR A 193 -12.89 -3.27 7.60
N SER A 194 -11.83 -2.66 7.07
CA SER A 194 -11.58 -2.56 5.63
C SER A 194 -10.79 -3.78 5.14
N TRP A 195 -10.69 -3.99 3.84
CA TRP A 195 -9.86 -5.04 3.21
C TRP A 195 -10.04 -6.42 3.85
N PRO A 196 -11.25 -7.00 3.84
CA PRO A 196 -11.62 -8.13 4.69
C PRO A 196 -10.73 -9.37 4.51
N SER A 197 -10.36 -9.75 3.29
CA SER A 197 -9.43 -10.86 3.04
C SER A 197 -8.03 -10.57 3.57
N TRP A 198 -7.50 -9.35 3.32
CA TRP A 198 -6.17 -8.97 3.75
C TRP A 198 -6.02 -8.94 5.28
N ILE A 199 -7.04 -8.44 5.99
CA ILE A 199 -7.02 -8.31 7.45
C ILE A 199 -7.39 -9.65 8.11
N ASN A 200 -8.55 -10.23 7.76
CA ASN A 200 -9.13 -11.34 8.51
C ASN A 200 -8.66 -12.72 8.05
N VAL A 201 -7.96 -12.82 6.91
CA VAL A 201 -7.38 -14.08 6.42
C VAL A 201 -5.86 -13.99 6.37
N GLU A 202 -5.31 -13.07 5.59
CA GLU A 202 -3.88 -13.02 5.30
C GLU A 202 -3.05 -12.56 6.51
N ASN A 203 -3.33 -11.35 7.06
CA ASN A 203 -2.63 -10.83 8.22
C ASN A 203 -3.02 -11.54 9.52
N PHE A 204 -4.28 -12.01 9.62
CA PHE A 204 -4.67 -12.90 10.70
C PHE A 204 -3.79 -14.15 10.72
N SER A 205 -3.63 -14.82 9.58
CA SER A 205 -2.79 -16.02 9.47
C SER A 205 -1.33 -15.71 9.80
N ALA A 206 -0.75 -14.66 9.24
CA ALA A 206 0.62 -14.25 9.54
C ALA A 206 0.83 -13.96 11.04
N PHE A 207 -0.09 -13.22 11.66
CA PHE A 207 -0.01 -12.83 13.06
C PHE A 207 -0.17 -13.99 14.04
N HIS A 208 -0.81 -15.10 13.57
CA HIS A 208 -0.92 -16.36 14.29
C HIS A 208 0.08 -17.43 13.82
N ASN A 209 1.03 -17.05 12.94
CA ASN A 209 2.03 -17.94 12.35
C ASN A 209 1.44 -19.16 11.61
N LEU A 210 0.35 -18.95 10.89
CA LEU A 210 -0.33 -19.97 10.08
C LEU A 210 -0.03 -19.78 8.59
N PRO A 211 0.10 -20.87 7.82
CA PRO A 211 0.28 -20.78 6.38
C PRO A 211 -1.01 -20.36 5.68
N ILE A 212 -0.87 -19.58 4.60
CA ILE A 212 -1.91 -19.36 3.58
C ILE A 212 -1.83 -20.45 2.53
N SER A 213 -0.62 -20.88 2.20
CA SER A 213 -0.37 -21.94 1.23
C SER A 213 0.91 -22.71 1.55
N THR A 214 1.11 -23.84 0.88
CA THR A 214 2.39 -24.56 0.84
C THR A 214 3.47 -23.71 0.15
N ARG A 215 4.69 -24.23 0.04
CA ARG A 215 5.82 -23.56 -0.61
C ARG A 215 6.12 -22.18 0.01
N ALA A 216 6.13 -22.10 1.35
CA ALA A 216 6.37 -20.84 2.07
C ALA A 216 5.50 -19.68 1.53
N ASN A 217 4.19 -19.89 1.42
CA ASN A 217 3.22 -18.97 0.84
C ASN A 217 3.55 -18.58 -0.63
N GLY A 218 4.05 -19.55 -1.43
CA GLY A 218 4.34 -19.39 -2.84
C GLY A 218 5.73 -18.81 -3.16
N PHE A 219 6.57 -18.55 -2.17
CA PHE A 219 7.93 -18.06 -2.41
C PHE A 219 8.84 -19.14 -3.03
N ASP A 220 8.58 -20.43 -2.74
CA ASP A 220 9.43 -21.55 -3.09
C ASP A 220 8.91 -22.36 -4.30
N GLY A 221 7.92 -21.84 -5.05
CA GLY A 221 7.47 -22.47 -6.29
C GLY A 221 6.02 -22.19 -6.67
N LEU A 222 5.70 -22.39 -7.95
CA LEU A 222 4.37 -22.15 -8.51
C LEU A 222 3.39 -23.30 -8.24
N ASP A 223 3.88 -24.46 -7.82
CA ASP A 223 3.09 -25.64 -7.42
C ASP A 223 2.48 -25.50 -6.00
N ALA A 224 2.49 -24.27 -5.45
CA ALA A 224 1.87 -23.97 -4.18
C ALA A 224 0.37 -24.33 -4.17
N VAL A 225 -0.11 -24.78 -3.00
CA VAL A 225 -1.50 -25.16 -2.75
C VAL A 225 -2.02 -24.36 -1.56
N LEU A 226 -3.13 -23.67 -1.72
CA LEU A 226 -3.83 -22.97 -0.63
C LEU A 226 -4.32 -23.97 0.41
N ASN A 227 -4.13 -23.64 1.68
CA ASN A 227 -4.50 -24.49 2.81
C ASN A 227 -4.91 -23.69 4.06
N PHE A 228 -5.41 -22.46 3.86
CA PHE A 228 -5.76 -21.54 4.96
C PHE A 228 -7.08 -21.92 5.67
N ASN A 229 -7.85 -22.92 5.22
CA ASN A 229 -9.08 -23.40 5.84
C ASN A 229 -8.83 -24.24 7.11
N ASN A 230 -7.85 -23.82 7.92
CA ASN A 230 -7.47 -24.48 9.16
C ASN A 230 -8.47 -24.16 10.31
N PRO A 231 -8.53 -24.99 11.37
CA PRO A 231 -9.52 -24.82 12.47
C PRO A 231 -9.50 -23.45 13.15
N LEU A 232 -8.31 -22.79 13.24
CA LEU A 232 -8.23 -21.49 13.90
C LEU A 232 -8.87 -20.39 13.03
N LEU A 233 -8.58 -20.38 11.72
CA LEU A 233 -9.21 -19.41 10.83
C LEU A 233 -10.72 -19.65 10.70
N VAL A 234 -11.15 -20.92 10.65
CA VAL A 234 -12.59 -21.27 10.68
C VAL A 234 -13.26 -20.71 11.94
N ARG A 235 -12.65 -20.89 13.12
CA ARG A 235 -13.13 -20.32 14.39
C ARG A 235 -13.24 -18.80 14.30
N HIS A 236 -12.23 -18.14 13.75
CA HIS A 236 -12.20 -16.69 13.63
C HIS A 236 -13.32 -16.16 12.74
N ILE A 237 -13.47 -16.71 11.54
CA ILE A 237 -14.52 -16.29 10.60
C ILE A 237 -15.92 -16.61 11.14
N ALA A 238 -16.10 -17.75 11.82
CA ALA A 238 -17.35 -18.09 12.50
C ALA A 238 -17.71 -17.07 13.58
N GLN A 239 -16.72 -16.63 14.37
CA GLN A 239 -16.94 -15.62 15.41
C GLN A 239 -17.30 -14.25 14.80
N LEU A 240 -16.65 -13.84 13.71
CA LEU A 240 -17.00 -12.60 13.00
C LEU A 240 -18.43 -12.69 12.42
N ALA A 241 -18.81 -13.83 11.83
CA ALA A 241 -20.16 -14.05 11.30
C ALA A 241 -21.22 -14.00 12.43
N GLU A 242 -20.95 -14.58 13.59
CA GLU A 242 -21.80 -14.46 14.78
C GLU A 242 -21.94 -12.99 15.22
N TRP A 243 -20.82 -12.27 15.34
CA TRP A 243 -20.83 -10.87 15.74
C TRP A 243 -21.51 -9.94 14.73
N GLN A 244 -21.53 -10.31 13.46
CA GLN A 244 -22.26 -9.59 12.42
C GLN A 244 -23.77 -9.55 12.71
N THR A 245 -24.35 -10.62 13.24
CA THR A 245 -25.81 -10.70 13.54
C THR A 245 -26.23 -9.71 14.63
N THR A 246 -25.32 -9.36 15.53
CA THR A 246 -25.56 -8.47 16.68
C THR A 246 -24.97 -7.08 16.52
N LYS A 247 -24.36 -6.80 15.39
CA LYS A 247 -23.64 -5.55 15.11
C LYS A 247 -22.47 -5.27 16.07
N LEU A 248 -21.95 -6.29 16.71
CA LEU A 248 -20.63 -6.20 17.37
C LEU A 248 -19.54 -6.03 16.34
N PHE A 249 -19.56 -6.83 15.28
CA PHE A 249 -18.86 -6.60 14.01
C PHE A 249 -19.89 -6.13 12.96
N ASP A 250 -19.50 -5.18 12.10
CA ASP A 250 -20.34 -4.75 10.99
C ASP A 250 -19.54 -4.75 9.69
N TYR A 251 -19.71 -5.80 8.89
CA TYR A 251 -19.17 -5.86 7.55
C TYR A 251 -19.88 -4.82 6.67
N SER A 252 -19.12 -3.94 6.04
CA SER A 252 -19.66 -2.80 5.30
C SER A 252 -19.11 -2.71 3.86
N GLY A 253 -18.58 -3.83 3.34
CA GLY A 253 -18.10 -3.93 1.96
C GLY A 253 -16.58 -4.16 1.84
N ARG A 254 -16.13 -4.30 0.60
CA ARG A 254 -14.75 -4.59 0.24
C ARG A 254 -13.87 -3.35 0.24
N ALA A 255 -12.58 -3.55 0.12
CA ALA A 255 -11.56 -2.49 0.05
C ALA A 255 -11.76 -1.45 1.16
N THR A 256 -11.88 -0.18 0.82
CA THR A 256 -11.97 0.96 1.75
C THR A 256 -13.41 1.33 2.14
N THR A 257 -14.42 0.57 1.68
CA THR A 257 -15.84 0.93 1.83
C THR A 257 -16.28 1.11 3.29
N ALA A 258 -15.68 0.35 4.22
CA ALA A 258 -16.01 0.43 5.64
C ALA A 258 -15.40 1.64 6.38
N GLU A 259 -14.38 2.27 5.83
CA GLU A 259 -13.59 3.32 6.51
C GLU A 259 -14.43 4.51 6.97
N PRO A 260 -15.38 5.05 6.19
CA PRO A 260 -16.26 6.15 6.61
C PRO A 260 -17.07 5.85 7.87
N ARG A 261 -17.44 4.58 8.12
CA ARG A 261 -18.17 4.16 9.32
C ARG A 261 -17.41 4.49 10.61
N PHE A 262 -16.07 4.47 10.55
CA PHE A 262 -15.25 4.82 11.70
C PHE A 262 -15.10 6.33 11.85
N TRP A 263 -14.62 7.05 10.85
CA TRP A 263 -14.38 8.49 11.02
C TRP A 263 -15.64 9.32 11.15
N ASN A 264 -16.82 8.81 10.74
CA ASN A 264 -18.12 9.40 11.04
C ASN A 264 -18.61 9.10 12.47
N GLY A 265 -17.88 8.27 13.24
CA GLY A 265 -18.20 7.93 14.62
C GLY A 265 -19.30 6.88 14.77
N GLU A 266 -19.67 6.15 13.72
CA GLU A 266 -20.68 5.10 13.77
C GLU A 266 -20.18 3.84 14.50
N CYS A 267 -18.94 3.41 14.20
CA CYS A 267 -18.28 2.27 14.83
C CYS A 267 -17.22 2.76 15.83
N GLY A 268 -17.17 2.14 17.00
CA GLY A 268 -16.24 2.53 18.07
C GLY A 268 -14.81 2.05 17.83
N ILE A 269 -14.63 0.96 17.07
CA ILE A 269 -13.34 0.38 16.71
C ILE A 269 -13.31 0.15 15.19
N PHE A 270 -12.13 0.35 14.60
CA PHE A 270 -11.86 0.08 13.19
C PHE A 270 -10.52 -0.65 13.06
N ILE A 271 -10.50 -1.73 12.27
CA ILE A 271 -9.25 -2.42 11.92
C ILE A 271 -9.03 -2.18 10.42
N GLY A 272 -7.92 -1.52 10.10
CA GLY A 272 -7.62 -1.11 8.74
C GLY A 272 -6.13 -0.83 8.52
N SER A 273 -5.81 -0.42 7.31
CA SER A 273 -4.44 -0.04 6.95
C SER A 273 -3.90 1.09 7.83
N SER A 274 -2.63 1.02 8.19
CA SER A 274 -1.94 2.14 8.84
C SER A 274 -2.01 3.44 8.02
N ALA A 275 -2.16 3.33 6.70
CA ALA A 275 -2.31 4.47 5.80
C ALA A 275 -3.69 5.15 5.86
N THR A 276 -4.72 4.47 6.38
CA THR A 276 -6.04 5.10 6.61
C THR A 276 -5.94 6.26 7.63
N ARG A 277 -4.83 6.36 8.36
CA ARG A 277 -4.55 7.47 9.28
C ARG A 277 -4.70 8.84 8.62
N ALA A 278 -4.31 8.99 7.35
CA ALA A 278 -4.43 10.26 6.63
C ALA A 278 -5.90 10.71 6.51
N ASP A 279 -6.77 9.81 6.05
CA ASP A 279 -8.20 10.09 5.89
C ASP A 279 -8.91 10.20 7.26
N ILE A 280 -8.55 9.37 8.24
CA ILE A 280 -9.05 9.48 9.62
C ILE A 280 -8.71 10.86 10.20
N LYS A 281 -7.47 11.32 10.07
CA LYS A 281 -7.05 12.63 10.56
C LYS A 281 -7.79 13.79 9.87
N ALA A 282 -8.08 13.64 8.58
CA ALA A 282 -8.79 14.68 7.82
C ALA A 282 -10.29 14.73 8.14
N ASN A 283 -10.92 13.60 8.47
CA ASN A 283 -12.37 13.48 8.55
C ASN A 283 -12.93 13.29 9.97
N SER A 284 -12.14 12.71 10.92
CA SER A 284 -12.62 12.47 12.28
C SER A 284 -12.75 13.76 13.09
N ARG A 285 -13.80 13.82 13.91
CA ARG A 285 -14.07 14.91 14.87
C ARG A 285 -13.91 14.49 16.33
N PHE A 286 -13.24 13.39 16.57
CA PHE A 286 -13.01 12.79 17.88
C PHE A 286 -11.53 12.41 18.05
N GLU A 287 -11.14 12.18 19.28
CA GLU A 287 -9.80 11.71 19.62
C GLU A 287 -9.63 10.23 19.22
N VAL A 288 -8.58 9.92 18.46
CA VAL A 288 -8.30 8.58 17.94
C VAL A 288 -7.20 7.91 18.74
N GLY A 289 -7.45 6.68 19.17
CA GLY A 289 -6.46 5.79 19.74
C GLY A 289 -5.99 4.75 18.73
N TYR A 290 -4.83 4.16 19.01
CA TYR A 290 -4.17 3.18 18.14
C TYR A 290 -3.85 1.91 18.92
N GLY A 291 -3.97 0.75 18.27
CA GLY A 291 -3.63 -0.56 18.81
C GLY A 291 -3.05 -1.49 17.76
N THR A 292 -2.40 -2.56 18.21
CA THR A 292 -1.96 -3.64 17.32
C THR A 292 -3.15 -4.40 16.75
N LEU A 293 -2.91 -5.18 15.69
CA LEU A 293 -3.88 -6.18 15.22
C LEU A 293 -4.21 -7.14 16.37
N PRO A 294 -5.50 -7.43 16.65
CA PRO A 294 -5.86 -8.35 17.71
C PRO A 294 -5.48 -9.80 17.39
N TYR A 295 -5.21 -10.59 18.43
CA TYR A 295 -4.87 -12.00 18.30
C TYR A 295 -5.68 -12.86 19.27
N TRP A 296 -5.73 -14.18 19.04
CA TRP A 296 -6.30 -15.14 19.97
C TRP A 296 -5.26 -15.53 21.01
N PRO A 297 -5.48 -15.25 22.31
CA PRO A 297 -4.46 -15.43 23.37
C PRO A 297 -4.16 -16.89 23.69
N ASP A 298 -5.02 -17.82 23.30
CA ASP A 298 -4.83 -19.27 23.45
C ASP A 298 -3.94 -19.90 22.37
N VAL A 299 -3.42 -19.09 21.44
CA VAL A 299 -2.52 -19.54 20.37
C VAL A 299 -1.08 -19.21 20.74
N ALA A 300 -0.29 -20.20 21.12
CA ALA A 300 1.08 -20.02 21.65
C ALA A 300 2.04 -19.29 20.67
N ALA A 301 1.82 -19.40 19.35
CA ALA A 301 2.63 -18.72 18.34
C ALA A 301 2.30 -17.22 18.19
N ALA A 302 1.11 -16.80 18.63
CA ALA A 302 0.65 -15.42 18.51
C ALA A 302 1.07 -14.56 19.75
N PRO A 303 1.27 -13.23 19.55
CA PRO A 303 1.37 -12.59 18.24
C PRO A 303 2.73 -12.85 17.56
N GLN A 304 2.73 -12.98 16.24
CA GLN A 304 3.90 -12.97 15.37
C GLN A 304 4.01 -11.58 14.70
N ASN A 305 4.77 -11.40 13.65
CA ASN A 305 4.74 -10.17 12.84
C ASN A 305 3.57 -10.19 11.84
N THR A 306 3.10 -9.01 11.44
CA THR A 306 2.20 -8.85 10.29
C THR A 306 2.99 -8.82 8.97
N THR A 307 2.32 -9.10 7.86
CA THR A 307 2.87 -8.88 6.52
C THR A 307 2.62 -7.46 6.04
N ILE A 308 3.42 -7.01 5.09
CA ILE A 308 3.14 -5.74 4.41
C ILE A 308 1.92 -5.86 3.51
N GLY A 309 1.22 -4.74 3.39
CA GLY A 309 0.34 -4.42 2.27
C GLY A 309 0.87 -3.19 1.55
N GLY A 310 0.09 -2.69 0.60
CA GLY A 310 0.45 -1.51 -0.15
C GLY A 310 0.94 -1.84 -1.56
N ALA A 311 1.86 -1.03 -2.11
CA ALA A 311 2.21 -1.16 -3.51
C ALA A 311 3.65 -0.74 -3.81
N THR A 312 4.11 -1.17 -4.97
CA THR A 312 5.37 -0.74 -5.60
C THR A 312 5.10 -0.11 -6.96
N LEU A 313 6.11 0.59 -7.46
CA LEU A 313 6.07 1.17 -8.80
C LEU A 313 6.80 0.24 -9.77
N TRP A 314 6.06 -0.23 -10.77
CA TRP A 314 6.59 -1.05 -11.85
C TRP A 314 6.80 -0.19 -13.09
N VAL A 315 7.93 -0.38 -13.76
CA VAL A 315 8.25 0.31 -15.01
C VAL A 315 7.91 -0.61 -16.18
N LEU A 316 7.14 -0.10 -17.13
CA LEU A 316 6.73 -0.86 -18.30
C LEU A 316 7.69 -0.62 -19.45
N ARG A 317 7.97 -1.68 -20.25
CA ARG A 317 8.82 -1.60 -21.45
C ARG A 317 8.10 -0.90 -22.61
N ASP A 318 8.82 -0.72 -23.69
CA ASP A 318 8.38 -0.10 -24.93
C ASP A 318 7.96 1.38 -24.78
N ARG A 319 8.70 2.11 -23.93
CA ARG A 319 8.61 3.56 -23.81
C ARG A 319 9.88 4.24 -24.36
N PRO A 320 9.80 5.52 -24.76
CA PRO A 320 10.97 6.29 -25.19
C PRO A 320 12.08 6.32 -24.14
N ARG A 321 13.34 6.37 -24.59
CA ARG A 321 14.50 6.42 -23.69
C ARG A 321 14.45 7.59 -22.73
N ASP A 322 14.02 8.76 -23.20
CA ASP A 322 13.97 9.98 -22.39
C ASP A 322 12.96 9.85 -21.23
N GLU A 323 11.85 9.09 -21.43
CA GLU A 323 10.95 8.78 -20.32
C GLU A 323 11.64 7.92 -19.27
N TYR A 324 12.45 6.93 -19.65
CA TYR A 324 13.20 6.10 -18.70
C TYR A 324 14.24 6.89 -17.91
N MET A 325 14.91 7.86 -18.53
CA MET A 325 15.81 8.78 -17.83
C MET A 325 15.04 9.56 -16.75
N GLY A 326 13.88 10.10 -17.10
CA GLY A 326 13.04 10.81 -16.14
C GLY A 326 12.44 9.91 -15.06
N VAL A 327 12.07 8.66 -15.37
CA VAL A 327 11.65 7.67 -14.35
C VAL A 327 12.76 7.41 -13.35
N ALA A 328 14.00 7.21 -13.81
CA ALA A 328 15.14 6.97 -12.92
C ALA A 328 15.44 8.20 -12.04
N LYS A 329 15.37 9.42 -12.59
CA LYS A 329 15.48 10.67 -11.81
C LYS A 329 14.37 10.79 -10.75
N PHE A 330 13.14 10.44 -11.10
CA PHE A 330 12.03 10.44 -10.16
C PHE A 330 12.23 9.40 -9.04
N PHE A 331 12.69 8.20 -9.36
CA PHE A 331 13.00 7.19 -8.35
C PHE A 331 14.16 7.61 -7.45
N GLY A 332 15.18 8.28 -7.99
CA GLY A 332 16.24 8.93 -7.21
C GLY A 332 15.69 9.99 -6.25
N PHE A 333 14.73 10.82 -6.70
CA PHE A 333 14.03 11.78 -5.84
C PHE A 333 13.25 11.07 -4.73
N LEU A 334 12.46 10.04 -5.06
CA LEU A 334 11.68 9.26 -4.10
C LEU A 334 12.57 8.49 -3.10
N SER A 335 13.83 8.23 -3.43
CA SER A 335 14.79 7.53 -2.54
C SER A 335 15.38 8.44 -1.47
N LYS A 336 15.19 9.76 -1.54
CA LYS A 336 15.71 10.69 -0.55
C LYS A 336 15.06 10.47 0.82
N PRO A 337 15.86 10.36 1.90
CA PRO A 337 15.29 10.10 3.24
C PRO A 337 14.26 11.13 3.69
N GLU A 338 14.45 12.41 3.35
CA GLU A 338 13.50 13.48 3.68
C GLU A 338 12.18 13.35 2.93
N VAL A 339 12.20 12.90 1.68
CA VAL A 339 10.98 12.65 0.89
C VAL A 339 10.21 11.47 1.46
N GLN A 340 10.91 10.38 1.78
CA GLN A 340 10.31 9.18 2.38
C GLN A 340 9.78 9.44 3.80
N ALA A 341 10.50 10.20 4.62
CA ALA A 341 10.05 10.59 5.95
C ALA A 341 8.78 11.46 5.87
N ALA A 342 8.76 12.46 4.99
CA ALA A 342 7.57 13.30 4.78
C ALA A 342 6.38 12.47 4.28
N TRP A 343 6.60 11.54 3.34
CA TRP A 343 5.57 10.62 2.87
C TRP A 343 4.99 9.77 4.00
N HIS A 344 5.84 9.13 4.80
CA HIS A 344 5.44 8.37 5.99
C HIS A 344 4.61 9.22 6.98
N GLN A 345 5.12 10.39 7.34
CA GLN A 345 4.51 11.27 8.34
C GLN A 345 3.13 11.79 7.90
N ASN A 346 2.96 12.09 6.61
CA ASN A 346 1.71 12.63 6.09
C ASN A 346 0.66 11.57 5.76
N THR A 347 1.07 10.35 5.41
CA THR A 347 0.16 9.31 4.95
C THR A 347 -0.15 8.24 5.99
N GLY A 348 0.83 7.89 6.85
CA GLY A 348 0.74 6.73 7.75
C GLY A 348 1.23 5.43 7.10
N TYR A 349 1.69 5.45 5.84
CA TYR A 349 2.49 4.35 5.30
C TYR A 349 3.76 4.16 6.12
N LEU A 350 4.32 2.96 6.12
CA LEU A 350 5.57 2.66 6.81
C LEU A 350 6.74 3.44 6.18
N PRO A 351 7.76 3.85 6.95
CA PRO A 351 9.03 4.29 6.38
C PRO A 351 9.69 3.07 5.74
N VAL A 352 9.85 3.09 4.41
CA VAL A 352 10.34 1.90 3.67
C VAL A 352 11.86 1.73 3.78
N THR A 353 12.60 2.73 4.30
CA THR A 353 14.04 2.66 4.56
C THR A 353 14.35 2.98 6.02
N ARG A 354 15.49 2.45 6.50
CA ARG A 354 15.99 2.78 7.84
C ARG A 354 16.28 4.26 7.99
N ALA A 355 16.86 4.90 6.99
CA ALA A 355 17.18 6.33 7.02
C ALA A 355 15.92 7.20 7.20
N ALA A 356 14.81 6.88 6.53
CA ALA A 356 13.55 7.58 6.70
C ALA A 356 12.96 7.38 8.11
N PHE A 357 13.07 6.17 8.65
CA PHE A 357 12.65 5.88 10.04
C PHE A 357 13.45 6.67 11.06
N ASP A 358 14.79 6.62 10.94
CA ASP A 358 15.68 7.31 11.87
C ASP A 358 15.50 8.84 11.81
N LEU A 359 15.32 9.39 10.61
CA LEU A 359 15.00 10.80 10.42
C LEU A 359 13.67 11.19 11.05
N THR A 360 12.62 10.38 10.85
CA THR A 360 11.30 10.61 11.45
C THR A 360 11.38 10.62 12.98
N ARG A 361 12.13 9.67 13.56
CA ARG A 361 12.38 9.60 15.01
C ARG A 361 13.18 10.81 15.50
N ALA A 362 14.27 11.18 14.81
CA ALA A 362 15.08 12.33 15.17
C ALA A 362 14.31 13.66 15.13
N GLN A 363 13.32 13.76 14.25
CA GLN A 363 12.39 14.88 14.19
C GLN A 363 11.37 14.88 15.34
N GLY A 364 11.37 13.90 16.25
CA GLY A 364 10.40 13.77 17.35
C GLY A 364 8.96 13.56 16.88
N PHE A 365 8.75 12.97 15.70
CA PHE A 365 7.41 12.79 15.14
C PHE A 365 6.56 11.84 15.98
N TYR A 366 7.12 10.72 16.40
CA TYR A 366 6.41 9.70 17.18
C TYR A 366 6.03 10.20 18.59
N ASP A 367 6.85 11.07 19.18
CA ASP A 367 6.56 11.69 20.50
C ASP A 367 5.38 12.66 20.40
N ARG A 368 5.30 13.41 19.30
CA ARG A 368 4.18 14.34 19.05
C ARG A 368 2.93 13.67 18.48
N ASN A 369 3.05 12.42 18.02
CA ASN A 369 1.95 11.63 17.44
C ASN A 369 1.93 10.23 18.06
N PRO A 370 1.57 10.11 19.35
CA PRO A 370 1.57 8.83 20.06
C PRO A 370 0.74 7.76 19.34
N GLY A 371 1.25 6.51 19.34
CA GLY A 371 0.61 5.37 18.70
C GLY A 371 0.92 5.22 17.20
N THR A 372 1.53 6.20 16.52
CA THR A 372 1.83 6.09 15.09
C THR A 372 3.01 5.18 14.77
N ALA A 373 3.86 4.85 15.77
CA ALA A 373 4.93 3.87 15.63
C ALA A 373 4.43 2.42 15.63
N ILE A 374 3.20 2.17 16.07
CA ILE A 374 2.65 0.83 16.31
C ILE A 374 2.69 -0.07 15.06
N SER A 375 2.55 0.52 13.89
CA SER A 375 2.59 -0.20 12.61
C SER A 375 3.96 -0.81 12.35
N ILE A 376 5.05 -0.08 12.60
CA ILE A 376 6.40 -0.61 12.43
C ILE A 376 6.79 -1.55 13.57
N GLU A 377 6.40 -1.24 14.80
CA GLU A 377 6.62 -2.09 15.98
C GLU A 377 5.98 -3.47 15.78
N GLN A 378 4.74 -3.52 15.33
CA GLN A 378 4.02 -4.76 15.05
C GLN A 378 4.66 -5.58 13.91
N MET A 379 5.05 -4.92 12.83
CA MET A 379 5.69 -5.59 11.69
C MET A 379 7.06 -6.17 12.06
N THR A 380 7.77 -5.55 13.00
CA THR A 380 9.10 -5.96 13.46
C THR A 380 9.10 -6.68 14.81
N LEU A 381 7.94 -7.08 15.31
CA LEU A 381 7.76 -7.70 16.63
C LEU A 381 8.61 -8.96 16.82
N LYS A 382 8.64 -9.80 15.79
CA LYS A 382 9.46 -11.01 15.71
C LYS A 382 10.05 -11.17 14.31
N PRO A 383 11.16 -11.91 14.16
CA PRO A 383 11.66 -12.24 12.82
C PRO A 383 10.60 -12.97 11.99
N PRO A 384 10.44 -12.62 10.71
CA PRO A 384 9.49 -13.28 9.84
C PRO A 384 9.78 -14.79 9.69
N THR A 385 8.72 -15.59 9.65
CA THR A 385 8.76 -17.02 9.36
C THR A 385 8.35 -17.29 7.91
N ALA A 386 8.34 -18.54 7.49
CA ALA A 386 7.78 -18.96 6.19
C ALA A 386 6.29 -18.56 6.03
N ASN A 387 5.55 -18.44 7.17
CA ASN A 387 4.14 -18.11 7.19
C ASN A 387 3.86 -16.59 7.27
N SER A 388 4.84 -15.80 7.71
CA SER A 388 4.65 -14.38 8.01
C SER A 388 5.56 -13.41 7.23
N LYS A 389 6.37 -13.93 6.29
CA LYS A 389 7.22 -13.09 5.43
C LYS A 389 6.48 -12.43 4.26
N GLY A 390 5.23 -12.85 4.00
CA GLY A 390 4.39 -12.38 2.90
C GLY A 390 3.75 -13.50 2.10
N ILE A 391 3.15 -13.14 0.96
CA ILE A 391 2.46 -14.06 0.05
C ILE A 391 2.91 -13.76 -1.38
N ARG A 392 3.41 -14.77 -2.10
CA ARG A 392 3.89 -14.64 -3.49
C ARG A 392 3.23 -15.67 -4.40
N LEU A 393 1.92 -15.59 -4.53
CA LEU A 393 1.10 -16.51 -5.30
C LEU A 393 0.67 -15.91 -6.64
N GLY A 394 0.70 -16.72 -7.70
CA GLY A 394 0.17 -16.31 -9.00
C GLY A 394 -1.33 -16.11 -8.97
N SER A 395 -1.85 -15.18 -9.77
CA SER A 395 -3.28 -14.84 -9.84
C SER A 395 -3.90 -14.45 -8.47
N PHE A 396 -3.10 -14.01 -7.50
CA PHE A 396 -3.59 -13.79 -6.13
C PHE A 396 -4.59 -12.63 -6.04
N VAL A 397 -4.58 -11.68 -6.97
CA VAL A 397 -5.64 -10.67 -7.10
C VAL A 397 -7.02 -11.33 -7.25
N LEU A 398 -7.14 -12.30 -8.18
CA LEU A 398 -8.40 -13.04 -8.40
C LEU A 398 -8.72 -13.97 -7.22
N ILE A 399 -7.70 -14.53 -6.57
CA ILE A 399 -7.89 -15.37 -5.39
C ILE A 399 -8.43 -14.53 -4.22
N ARG A 400 -7.94 -13.30 -4.02
CA ARG A 400 -8.46 -12.38 -3.00
C ARG A 400 -9.94 -12.05 -3.25
N ASP A 401 -10.34 -11.83 -4.51
CA ASP A 401 -11.75 -11.64 -4.88
C ASP A 401 -12.60 -12.87 -4.52
N VAL A 402 -12.09 -14.08 -4.76
CA VAL A 402 -12.75 -15.32 -4.36
C VAL A 402 -12.87 -15.43 -2.84
N ILE A 403 -11.83 -15.05 -2.09
CA ILE A 403 -11.88 -15.05 -0.62
C ILE A 403 -12.96 -14.06 -0.15
N ASP A 404 -12.98 -12.85 -0.70
CA ASP A 404 -13.96 -11.83 -0.33
C ASP A 404 -15.39 -12.31 -0.64
N ASP A 405 -15.65 -12.94 -1.82
CA ASP A 405 -16.95 -13.54 -2.15
C ASP A 405 -17.41 -14.52 -1.07
N GLU A 406 -16.51 -15.42 -0.63
CA GLU A 406 -16.85 -16.47 0.33
C GLU A 406 -17.02 -15.92 1.75
N LEU A 407 -16.21 -14.91 2.15
CA LEU A 407 -16.40 -14.22 3.42
C LEU A 407 -17.77 -13.50 3.47
N GLU A 408 -18.19 -12.88 2.37
CA GLU A 408 -19.51 -12.26 2.26
C GLU A 408 -20.65 -13.28 2.43
N GLN A 409 -20.50 -14.49 1.89
CA GLN A 409 -21.48 -15.56 2.10
C GLN A 409 -21.55 -16.00 3.57
N ALA A 410 -20.38 -16.07 4.25
CA ALA A 410 -20.33 -16.40 5.66
C ALA A 410 -20.94 -15.30 6.53
N PHE A 411 -20.60 -14.02 6.30
CA PHE A 411 -21.12 -12.88 7.06
C PHE A 411 -22.62 -12.64 6.82
N ALA A 412 -23.13 -13.01 5.64
CA ALA A 412 -24.55 -12.98 5.34
C ALA A 412 -25.32 -14.20 5.90
N GLY A 413 -24.65 -15.14 6.57
CA GLY A 413 -25.26 -16.37 7.11
C GLY A 413 -25.70 -17.39 6.05
N LYS A 414 -25.24 -17.24 4.80
CA LYS A 414 -25.59 -18.14 3.68
C LYS A 414 -24.73 -19.39 3.63
N LYS A 415 -23.53 -19.33 4.18
CA LYS A 415 -22.60 -20.46 4.34
C LYS A 415 -22.06 -20.49 5.77
N SER A 416 -21.72 -21.68 6.27
CA SER A 416 -20.87 -21.77 7.46
C SER A 416 -19.45 -21.27 7.14
N ALA A 417 -18.71 -20.82 8.15
CA ALA A 417 -17.30 -20.39 7.98
C ALA A 417 -16.45 -21.52 7.36
N GLN A 418 -16.65 -22.77 7.78
CA GLN A 418 -15.94 -23.92 7.20
C GLN A 418 -16.25 -24.05 5.70
N ALA A 419 -17.53 -24.08 5.31
CA ALA A 419 -17.92 -24.23 3.91
C ALA A 419 -17.46 -23.08 3.03
N ALA A 420 -17.43 -21.85 3.55
CA ALA A 420 -16.92 -20.67 2.86
C ALA A 420 -15.40 -20.78 2.62
N LEU A 421 -14.63 -21.11 3.64
CA LEU A 421 -13.18 -21.24 3.53
C LEU A 421 -12.76 -22.44 2.66
N ASP A 422 -13.48 -23.58 2.73
CA ASP A 422 -13.23 -24.74 1.86
C ASP A 422 -13.49 -24.38 0.39
N SER A 423 -14.58 -23.67 0.11
CA SER A 423 -14.90 -23.19 -1.23
C SER A 423 -13.86 -22.19 -1.74
N ALA A 424 -13.38 -21.28 -0.88
CA ALA A 424 -12.32 -20.32 -1.23
C ALA A 424 -11.00 -21.03 -1.58
N VAL A 425 -10.59 -22.01 -0.79
CA VAL A 425 -9.41 -22.84 -1.04
C VAL A 425 -9.54 -23.62 -2.36
N GLU A 426 -10.65 -24.27 -2.60
CA GLU A 426 -10.89 -25.03 -3.82
C GLU A 426 -10.87 -24.15 -5.08
N ARG A 427 -11.64 -23.05 -5.05
CA ARG A 427 -11.72 -22.07 -6.17
C ARG A 427 -10.36 -21.43 -6.43
N GLY A 428 -9.66 -21.03 -5.36
CA GLY A 428 -8.33 -20.41 -5.43
C GLY A 428 -7.27 -21.38 -5.99
N ASN A 429 -7.29 -22.65 -5.58
CA ASN A 429 -6.38 -23.65 -6.11
C ASN A 429 -6.57 -23.90 -7.61
N ARG A 430 -7.79 -23.80 -8.14
CA ARG A 430 -8.00 -23.84 -9.60
C ARG A 430 -7.28 -22.69 -10.31
N LEU A 431 -7.32 -21.48 -9.74
CA LEU A 431 -6.61 -20.29 -10.28
C LEU A 431 -5.09 -20.48 -10.21
N LEU A 432 -4.56 -21.03 -9.12
CA LEU A 432 -3.13 -21.34 -9.01
C LEU A 432 -2.68 -22.34 -10.08
N ARG A 433 -3.42 -23.44 -10.29
CA ARG A 433 -3.12 -24.40 -11.35
C ARG A 433 -3.20 -23.82 -12.76
N GLN A 434 -4.10 -22.86 -12.99
CA GLN A 434 -4.14 -22.15 -14.27
C GLN A 434 -2.90 -21.28 -14.47
N PHE A 435 -2.51 -20.55 -13.44
CA PHE A 435 -1.32 -19.69 -13.48
C PHE A 435 -0.04 -20.51 -13.68
N GLU A 436 0.13 -21.60 -12.97
CA GLU A 436 1.27 -22.51 -13.10
C GLU A 436 1.42 -23.05 -14.53
N ARG A 437 0.30 -23.58 -15.12
CA ARG A 437 0.32 -24.07 -16.52
C ARG A 437 0.65 -22.99 -17.54
N ALA A 438 0.29 -21.73 -17.26
CA ALA A 438 0.61 -20.60 -18.14
C ALA A 438 2.05 -20.12 -17.99
N ASN A 439 2.80 -20.59 -16.98
CA ASN A 439 4.15 -20.12 -16.65
C ASN A 439 5.09 -21.30 -16.33
N PRO A 440 5.28 -22.27 -17.24
CA PRO A 440 5.99 -23.52 -16.95
C PRO A 440 7.48 -23.36 -16.64
N ASP A 441 8.11 -22.26 -17.07
CA ASP A 441 9.57 -22.01 -16.95
C ASP A 441 9.94 -21.16 -15.72
N ARG A 442 9.16 -21.23 -14.67
CA ARG A 442 9.40 -20.47 -13.44
C ARG A 442 9.69 -21.36 -12.24
#